data_6061d0e60b957e50ac6e91fc8efe33a6
#
_entry.id   6061d0e60b957e50ac6e91fc8efe33a6
#
_cell.length_a   1.000
_cell.length_b   1.000
_cell.length_c   1.000
_cell.angle_alpha   90.00
_cell.angle_beta   90.00
_cell.angle_gamma   90.00
#
_symmetry.space_group_name_H-M   'P 1'
#
loop_
_entity.id
_entity.type
_entity.pdbx_description
1 polymer ?
#
loop_
_entity_poly.entity_id
_entity_poly.type
_entity_poly.pdbx_seq_one_letter_code
_entity_poly.pdbx_strand_id
1 'polypeptide(L)'
;DAPAAQPLIRSWAHSWENMYDGLDGVAIDIPALDLPATHDGLIPLNIRIKDPIWPARDMIDVSVSVKPGEARTLWLDLRDRILTADSLWISVASAAPGFNAASLDGAEVRLVFKQRKEAIKQHVADRFNQVRDNWGFLVEEHTTSKRQRLYSRVYADLSDLLRVDPDHELGRLYWNYISYNSQGKPPFEQPQAPKGVPLWAFRQVEDLKYVRRFVDWWIENRQVAYGDFGGGISDDSDLTQQWPGLALMGVEPERLNRSLTALSDAVYRNGMFSNGLSTIETDELHAYEEGINTNSAMLYLNWGDPLTVERLMETVKAFDERIILRNPQGNLLFSSNWFGGNKVYREPNWQWQKPYSFPALHPAFLVGEYNADP
;
A
#
# COMPACT_ATOMS: atom_id res chain seq x y z
N ASP A 1 -0.20 -4.02 -34.50
CA ASP A 1 -0.34 -2.72 -33.81
C ASP A 1 -1.82 -2.36 -33.84
N ALA A 2 -2.53 -2.56 -32.74
CA ALA A 2 -3.88 -2.02 -32.61
C ALA A 2 -3.78 -0.49 -32.63
N PRO A 3 -4.60 0.22 -33.43
CA PRO A 3 -4.61 1.69 -33.38
C PRO A 3 -4.90 2.12 -31.94
N ALA A 4 -4.19 3.13 -31.48
CA ALA A 4 -4.43 3.70 -30.16
C ALA A 4 -5.92 3.98 -30.00
N ALA A 5 -6.50 3.49 -28.90
CA ALA A 5 -7.92 3.69 -28.63
C ALA A 5 -8.25 5.17 -28.78
N GLN A 6 -9.18 5.50 -29.67
CA GLN A 6 -9.64 6.87 -29.83
C GLN A 6 -10.14 7.37 -28.47
N PRO A 7 -9.66 8.50 -27.98
CA PRO A 7 -10.10 9.01 -26.71
C PRO A 7 -11.58 9.35 -26.77
N LEU A 8 -12.20 9.31 -25.63
CA LEU A 8 -13.51 9.80 -25.26
C LEU A 8 -14.23 10.61 -26.34
N ILE A 9 -15.21 10.00 -26.98
CA ILE A 9 -15.92 10.65 -28.11
C ILE A 9 -17.16 11.38 -27.62
N ARG A 10 -17.84 10.86 -26.60
CA ARG A 10 -19.02 11.50 -26.02
C ARG A 10 -19.04 11.34 -24.52
N SER A 11 -19.35 12.41 -23.82
CA SER A 11 -19.54 12.44 -22.37
C SER A 11 -20.92 13.00 -22.04
N TRP A 12 -21.52 12.48 -21.00
CA TRP A 12 -22.75 13.02 -20.43
C TRP A 12 -22.43 13.61 -19.05
N ALA A 13 -22.91 14.84 -18.83
CA ALA A 13 -22.98 15.44 -17.53
C ALA A 13 -24.44 15.49 -17.12
N HIS A 14 -24.77 14.93 -15.98
CA HIS A 14 -26.15 14.91 -15.47
C HIS A 14 -26.24 15.74 -14.21
N SER A 15 -27.29 16.54 -14.13
CA SER A 15 -27.70 17.19 -12.89
C SER A 15 -29.02 16.59 -12.41
N TRP A 16 -29.23 16.57 -11.11
CA TRP A 16 -30.42 16.03 -10.47
C TRP A 16 -30.80 16.85 -9.23
N GLU A 17 -32.08 16.84 -8.91
CA GLU A 17 -32.60 17.63 -7.79
C GLU A 17 -32.35 16.97 -6.43
N ASN A 18 -32.30 15.65 -6.39
CA ASN A 18 -32.16 14.89 -5.15
C ASN A 18 -30.78 14.25 -5.00
N MET A 19 -29.80 15.02 -4.55
CA MET A 19 -28.44 14.55 -4.28
C MET A 19 -28.31 13.77 -2.96
N TYR A 20 -29.38 13.66 -2.19
CA TYR A 20 -29.32 13.05 -0.85
C TYR A 20 -29.50 11.54 -0.88
N ASP A 21 -30.00 10.98 -1.96
CA ASP A 21 -30.11 9.54 -2.13
C ASP A 21 -28.77 8.94 -2.64
N GLY A 22 -28.62 7.64 -2.50
CA GLY A 22 -27.46 6.91 -2.99
C GLY A 22 -27.62 6.51 -4.45
N LEU A 23 -26.65 6.87 -5.29
CA LEU A 23 -26.56 6.32 -6.65
C LEU A 23 -26.18 4.84 -6.54
N ASP A 24 -27.06 3.96 -7.04
CA ASP A 24 -26.91 2.50 -7.01
C ASP A 24 -26.30 1.98 -8.32
N GLY A 25 -26.77 2.50 -9.44
CA GLY A 25 -26.30 2.07 -10.75
C GLY A 25 -26.65 3.04 -11.86
N VAL A 26 -26.11 2.74 -13.02
CA VAL A 26 -26.36 3.48 -14.27
C VAL A 26 -26.81 2.53 -15.35
N ALA A 27 -27.98 2.78 -15.92
CA ALA A 27 -28.43 2.10 -17.13
C ALA A 27 -28.12 2.97 -18.34
N ILE A 28 -27.49 2.38 -19.36
CA ILE A 28 -27.16 3.06 -20.62
C ILE A 28 -27.81 2.30 -21.76
N ASP A 29 -28.68 2.98 -22.48
CA ASP A 29 -29.25 2.46 -23.71
C ASP A 29 -28.34 2.86 -24.89
N ILE A 30 -27.65 1.87 -25.43
CA ILE A 30 -26.82 2.03 -26.61
C ILE A 30 -27.71 1.80 -27.84
N PRO A 31 -27.79 2.77 -28.78
CA PRO A 31 -28.54 2.60 -29.99
C PRO A 31 -27.93 1.51 -30.88
N ALA A 32 -28.68 1.06 -31.87
CA ALA A 32 -28.18 0.19 -32.92
C ALA A 32 -27.00 0.88 -33.64
N LEU A 33 -25.79 0.34 -33.52
CA LEU A 33 -24.60 0.91 -34.14
C LEU A 33 -24.43 0.34 -35.56
N ASP A 34 -24.40 1.21 -36.54
CA ASP A 34 -24.06 0.87 -37.94
C ASP A 34 -22.58 1.16 -38.19
N LEU A 35 -21.74 0.28 -37.67
CA LEU A 35 -20.30 0.39 -37.74
C LEU A 35 -19.66 -0.95 -38.16
N PRO A 36 -18.49 -0.90 -38.80
CA PRO A 36 -17.75 -2.13 -39.08
C PRO A 36 -17.44 -2.89 -37.79
N ALA A 37 -17.80 -4.16 -37.79
CA ALA A 37 -17.45 -5.07 -36.72
C ALA A 37 -15.96 -5.48 -36.79
N THR A 38 -15.42 -5.93 -35.67
CA THR A 38 -14.14 -6.64 -35.63
C THR A 38 -14.25 -8.00 -36.30
N HIS A 39 -13.13 -8.72 -36.41
CA HIS A 39 -13.10 -10.08 -36.94
C HIS A 39 -14.07 -11.06 -36.24
N ASP A 40 -14.41 -10.78 -34.97
CA ASP A 40 -15.39 -11.60 -34.21
C ASP A 40 -16.85 -11.20 -34.48
N GLY A 41 -17.10 -10.27 -35.38
CA GLY A 41 -18.45 -9.81 -35.72
C GLY A 41 -19.07 -8.87 -34.68
N LEU A 42 -18.29 -8.31 -33.79
CA LEU A 42 -18.72 -7.45 -32.68
C LEU A 42 -18.10 -6.05 -32.74
N ILE A 43 -18.75 -5.10 -32.12
CA ILE A 43 -18.25 -3.71 -31.94
C ILE A 43 -17.81 -3.56 -30.49
N PRO A 44 -16.51 -3.29 -30.21
CA PRO A 44 -16.03 -3.06 -28.85
C PRO A 44 -16.40 -1.65 -28.38
N LEU A 45 -16.87 -1.55 -27.14
CA LEU A 45 -17.12 -0.29 -26.45
C LEU A 45 -16.40 -0.29 -25.11
N ASN A 46 -15.82 0.84 -24.75
CA ASN A 46 -15.30 1.10 -23.40
C ASN A 46 -16.15 2.18 -22.74
N ILE A 47 -16.65 1.89 -21.55
CA ILE A 47 -17.51 2.80 -20.78
C ILE A 47 -16.82 3.11 -19.46
N ARG A 48 -16.73 4.40 -19.16
CA ARG A 48 -16.17 4.88 -17.90
C ARG A 48 -17.12 5.82 -17.19
N ILE A 49 -17.24 5.63 -15.89
CA ILE A 49 -17.97 6.50 -14.99
C ILE A 49 -16.98 7.10 -14.02
N LYS A 50 -16.85 8.42 -14.02
CA LYS A 50 -15.86 9.16 -13.25
C LYS A 50 -16.31 9.39 -11.81
N ASP A 51 -15.35 9.38 -10.87
CA ASP A 51 -15.61 9.82 -9.51
C ASP A 51 -15.89 11.34 -9.49
N PRO A 52 -17.03 11.77 -8.96
CA PRO A 52 -17.43 13.19 -9.01
C PRO A 52 -16.50 14.11 -8.22
N ILE A 53 -15.83 13.63 -7.16
CA ILE A 53 -14.88 14.46 -6.40
C ILE A 53 -13.44 14.34 -6.91
N TRP A 54 -13.16 13.30 -7.68
CA TRP A 54 -11.83 13.07 -8.25
C TRP A 54 -11.91 12.46 -9.65
N PRO A 55 -12.23 13.26 -10.70
CA PRO A 55 -12.47 12.75 -12.04
C PRO A 55 -11.30 12.02 -12.71
N ALA A 56 -10.10 12.08 -12.12
CA ALA A 56 -8.97 11.24 -12.54
C ALA A 56 -9.15 9.75 -12.18
N ARG A 57 -10.08 9.45 -11.27
CA ARG A 57 -10.46 8.08 -10.90
C ARG A 57 -11.71 7.66 -11.65
N ASP A 58 -11.71 6.45 -12.15
CA ASP A 58 -12.89 5.79 -12.66
C ASP A 58 -13.57 4.99 -11.52
N MET A 59 -14.86 5.22 -11.29
CA MET A 59 -15.67 4.34 -10.45
C MET A 59 -15.99 3.04 -11.19
N ILE A 60 -16.18 3.16 -12.51
CA ILE A 60 -16.27 2.04 -13.44
C ILE A 60 -15.39 2.31 -14.66
N ASP A 61 -14.67 1.30 -15.09
CA ASP A 61 -14.00 1.21 -16.38
C ASP A 61 -14.25 -0.21 -16.91
N VAL A 62 -15.16 -0.33 -17.86
CA VAL A 62 -15.61 -1.62 -18.41
C VAL A 62 -15.59 -1.62 -19.92
N SER A 63 -15.11 -2.71 -20.48
CA SER A 63 -15.20 -2.95 -21.92
C SER A 63 -16.26 -4.02 -22.19
N VAL A 64 -17.16 -3.71 -23.12
CA VAL A 64 -18.24 -4.60 -23.56
C VAL A 64 -18.21 -4.70 -25.07
N SER A 65 -18.82 -5.74 -25.62
CA SER A 65 -19.00 -5.88 -27.07
C SER A 65 -20.47 -5.95 -27.41
N VAL A 66 -20.88 -5.22 -28.44
CA VAL A 66 -22.26 -5.21 -28.95
C VAL A 66 -22.28 -5.69 -30.40
N LYS A 67 -23.42 -6.24 -30.84
CA LYS A 67 -23.57 -6.62 -32.23
C LYS A 67 -23.96 -5.43 -33.09
N PRO A 68 -23.43 -5.34 -34.33
CA PRO A 68 -23.87 -4.30 -35.27
C PRO A 68 -25.39 -4.36 -35.49
N GLY A 69 -26.03 -3.23 -35.58
CA GLY A 69 -27.45 -3.10 -35.84
C GLY A 69 -28.39 -3.54 -34.71
N GLU A 70 -27.89 -3.95 -33.57
CA GLU A 70 -28.71 -4.33 -32.41
C GLU A 70 -28.56 -3.26 -31.29
N ALA A 71 -29.67 -2.68 -30.84
CA ALA A 71 -29.69 -1.83 -29.66
C ALA A 71 -29.50 -2.66 -28.38
N ARG A 72 -28.85 -2.09 -27.38
CA ARG A 72 -28.55 -2.77 -26.10
C ARG A 72 -28.73 -1.83 -24.90
N THR A 73 -29.38 -2.33 -23.88
CA THR A 73 -29.34 -1.71 -22.55
C THR A 73 -28.24 -2.38 -21.73
N LEU A 74 -27.35 -1.57 -21.19
CA LEU A 74 -26.29 -1.98 -20.28
C LEU A 74 -26.66 -1.51 -18.88
N TRP A 75 -26.65 -2.41 -17.92
CA TRP A 75 -26.71 -2.10 -16.50
C TRP A 75 -25.32 -2.12 -15.92
N LEU A 76 -24.90 -1.00 -15.32
CA LEU A 76 -23.61 -0.85 -14.66
C LEU A 76 -23.88 -0.68 -13.16
N ASP A 77 -23.60 -1.73 -12.42
CA ASP A 77 -23.71 -1.73 -10.97
C ASP A 77 -22.56 -0.92 -10.37
N LEU A 78 -22.87 0.04 -9.53
CA LEU A 78 -21.90 0.88 -8.86
C LEU A 78 -21.76 0.48 -7.40
N ARG A 79 -20.58 0.66 -6.85
CA ARG A 79 -20.50 0.83 -5.40
C ARG A 79 -21.24 2.10 -5.04
N ASP A 80 -22.28 1.95 -4.24
CA ASP A 80 -23.19 3.03 -3.87
C ASP A 80 -22.47 4.34 -3.59
N ARG A 81 -22.96 5.43 -4.15
CA ARG A 81 -22.34 6.74 -4.02
C ARG A 81 -23.35 7.79 -3.60
N ILE A 82 -23.15 8.40 -2.43
CA ILE A 82 -23.89 9.60 -2.03
C ILE A 82 -23.17 10.79 -2.63
N LEU A 83 -23.75 11.35 -3.67
CA LEU A 83 -23.10 12.34 -4.51
C LEU A 83 -22.94 13.67 -3.79
N THR A 84 -21.85 14.40 -4.09
CA THR A 84 -21.58 15.74 -3.57
C THR A 84 -21.87 16.82 -4.57
N ALA A 85 -21.86 16.46 -5.86
CA ALA A 85 -22.04 17.37 -6.98
C ALA A 85 -23.32 17.03 -7.73
N ASP A 86 -23.79 17.97 -8.46
CA ASP A 86 -24.95 17.90 -9.36
C ASP A 86 -24.60 17.29 -10.73
N SER A 87 -23.39 16.79 -10.89
CA SER A 87 -22.89 16.25 -12.15
C SER A 87 -22.21 14.89 -11.97
N LEU A 88 -22.47 13.99 -12.91
CA LEU A 88 -21.78 12.71 -13.07
C LEU A 88 -21.24 12.61 -14.49
N TRP A 89 -19.94 12.31 -14.63
CA TRP A 89 -19.29 12.20 -15.93
C TRP A 89 -19.23 10.75 -16.39
N ILE A 90 -19.86 10.51 -17.54
CA ILE A 90 -19.90 9.20 -18.19
C ILE A 90 -19.30 9.36 -19.57
N SER A 91 -18.44 8.44 -19.96
CA SER A 91 -17.85 8.43 -21.29
C SER A 91 -17.97 7.08 -21.96
N VAL A 92 -18.17 7.11 -23.27
CA VAL A 92 -18.17 5.94 -24.12
C VAL A 92 -17.16 6.14 -25.24
N ALA A 93 -16.30 5.16 -25.45
CA ALA A 93 -15.30 5.14 -26.52
C ALA A 93 -15.36 3.80 -27.28
N SER A 94 -14.91 3.79 -28.52
CA SER A 94 -14.78 2.58 -29.31
C SER A 94 -13.53 2.65 -30.20
N ALA A 95 -12.91 1.49 -30.41
CA ALA A 95 -11.86 1.32 -31.43
C ALA A 95 -12.44 0.99 -32.82
N ALA A 96 -13.75 0.88 -32.97
CA ALA A 96 -14.37 0.60 -34.26
C ALA A 96 -14.15 1.78 -35.23
N PRO A 97 -13.72 1.51 -36.46
CA PRO A 97 -13.55 2.56 -37.46
C PRO A 97 -14.84 3.33 -37.69
N GLY A 98 -14.76 4.66 -37.76
CA GLY A 98 -15.91 5.53 -37.98
C GLY A 98 -16.74 5.85 -36.74
N PHE A 99 -16.45 5.28 -35.55
CA PHE A 99 -17.12 5.65 -34.32
C PHE A 99 -16.90 7.13 -34.01
N ASN A 100 -17.99 7.85 -33.79
CA ASN A 100 -17.97 9.27 -33.49
C ASN A 100 -19.20 9.65 -32.63
N ALA A 101 -19.33 10.95 -32.27
CA ALA A 101 -20.42 11.41 -31.42
C ALA A 101 -21.81 11.09 -31.96
N ALA A 102 -22.01 11.16 -33.29
CA ALA A 102 -23.29 10.84 -33.91
C ALA A 102 -23.65 9.36 -33.84
N SER A 103 -22.66 8.47 -33.69
CA SER A 103 -22.90 7.01 -33.47
C SER A 103 -23.72 6.75 -32.20
N LEU A 104 -23.74 7.68 -31.27
CA LEU A 104 -24.48 7.59 -30.02
C LEU A 104 -25.72 8.47 -29.98
N ASP A 105 -26.17 8.95 -31.14
CA ASP A 105 -27.42 9.70 -31.18
C ASP A 105 -28.61 8.79 -30.83
N GLY A 106 -29.45 9.26 -29.90
CA GLY A 106 -30.52 8.45 -29.32
C GLY A 106 -30.07 7.57 -28.12
N ALA A 107 -28.81 7.59 -27.72
CA ALA A 107 -28.39 6.95 -26.46
C ALA A 107 -29.05 7.66 -25.27
N GLU A 108 -29.59 6.87 -24.35
CA GLU A 108 -30.17 7.37 -23.09
C GLU A 108 -29.35 6.86 -21.91
N VAL A 109 -29.19 7.71 -20.91
CA VAL A 109 -28.53 7.36 -19.64
C VAL A 109 -29.51 7.61 -18.49
N ARG A 110 -29.77 6.56 -17.74
CA ARG A 110 -30.64 6.61 -16.57
C ARG A 110 -29.83 6.35 -15.31
N LEU A 111 -29.88 7.30 -14.39
CA LEU A 111 -29.29 7.15 -13.05
C LEU A 111 -30.33 6.50 -12.14
N VAL A 112 -29.93 5.44 -11.44
CA VAL A 112 -30.80 4.71 -10.54
C VAL A 112 -30.34 4.92 -9.11
N PHE A 113 -31.26 5.35 -8.27
CA PHE A 113 -30.99 5.70 -6.89
C PHE A 113 -31.72 4.78 -5.92
N LYS A 114 -31.11 4.56 -4.77
CA LYS A 114 -31.70 3.92 -3.59
C LYS A 114 -31.71 4.87 -2.42
N GLN A 115 -32.41 4.49 -1.36
CA GLN A 115 -32.48 5.31 -0.16
C GLN A 115 -31.08 5.53 0.43
N ARG A 116 -30.80 6.76 0.87
CA ARG A 116 -29.52 7.15 1.47
C ARG A 116 -29.00 6.16 2.51
N LYS A 117 -29.86 5.71 3.43
CA LYS A 117 -29.50 4.79 4.52
C LYS A 117 -28.92 3.46 4.03
N GLU A 118 -29.33 3.02 2.85
CA GLU A 118 -28.88 1.76 2.25
C GLU A 118 -27.50 1.94 1.58
N ALA A 119 -27.25 3.13 1.02
CA ALA A 119 -26.02 3.44 0.33
C ALA A 119 -24.85 3.84 1.23
N ILE A 120 -25.11 4.33 2.45
CA ILE A 120 -24.06 4.84 3.36
C ILE A 120 -22.91 3.86 3.53
N LYS A 121 -23.22 2.59 3.77
CA LYS A 121 -22.20 1.57 4.08
C LYS A 121 -21.19 1.40 2.95
N GLN A 122 -21.64 1.30 1.71
CA GLN A 122 -20.75 1.13 0.58
C GLN A 122 -19.98 2.40 0.25
N HIS A 123 -20.64 3.56 0.31
CA HIS A 123 -20.00 4.84 0.12
C HIS A 123 -18.84 5.06 1.10
N VAL A 124 -19.10 4.86 2.39
CA VAL A 124 -18.12 5.04 3.46
C VAL A 124 -16.95 4.06 3.29
N ALA A 125 -17.25 2.78 3.01
CA ALA A 125 -16.22 1.77 2.81
C ALA A 125 -15.32 2.10 1.59
N ASP A 126 -15.89 2.54 0.47
CA ASP A 126 -15.12 2.91 -0.70
C ASP A 126 -14.25 4.16 -0.45
N ARG A 127 -14.81 5.21 0.16
CA ARG A 127 -14.04 6.41 0.52
C ARG A 127 -12.92 6.10 1.48
N PHE A 128 -13.19 5.29 2.50
CA PHE A 128 -12.16 4.92 3.48
C PHE A 128 -11.06 4.08 2.86
N ASN A 129 -11.36 3.16 1.94
CA ASN A 129 -10.35 2.41 1.21
C ASN A 129 -9.44 3.34 0.39
N GLN A 130 -10.03 4.35 -0.30
CA GLN A 130 -9.23 5.35 -1.02
C GLN A 130 -8.34 6.17 -0.08
N VAL A 131 -8.86 6.56 1.08
CA VAL A 131 -8.07 7.25 2.11
C VAL A 131 -6.88 6.40 2.53
N ARG A 132 -7.13 5.16 2.93
CA ARG A 132 -6.10 4.25 3.44
C ARG A 132 -5.01 3.98 2.41
N ASP A 133 -5.40 3.69 1.17
CA ASP A 133 -4.47 3.38 0.10
C ASP A 133 -3.58 4.60 -0.24
N ASN A 134 -4.18 5.79 -0.34
CA ASN A 134 -3.42 7.01 -0.61
C ASN A 134 -2.65 7.52 0.63
N TRP A 135 -3.10 7.19 1.83
CA TRP A 135 -2.40 7.53 3.06
C TRP A 135 -1.04 6.83 3.15
N GLY A 136 -0.97 5.56 2.84
CA GLY A 136 0.30 4.84 2.77
C GLY A 136 1.32 5.59 1.90
N PHE A 137 0.92 5.95 0.67
CA PHE A 137 1.76 6.76 -0.21
C PHE A 137 2.07 8.16 0.31
N LEU A 138 1.16 8.79 1.06
CA LEU A 138 1.37 10.13 1.61
C LEU A 138 2.47 10.16 2.69
N VAL A 139 2.57 9.10 3.50
CA VAL A 139 3.54 9.02 4.61
C VAL A 139 4.88 8.43 4.19
N GLU A 140 4.96 7.80 3.04
CA GLU A 140 6.16 7.29 2.42
C GLU A 140 7.09 8.40 1.88
N GLU A 141 8.29 8.03 1.43
CA GLU A 141 9.27 8.92 0.80
C GLU A 141 8.84 9.36 -0.59
N HIS A 142 8.32 10.56 -0.74
CA HIS A 142 7.91 11.12 -2.02
C HIS A 142 8.46 12.51 -2.28
N THR A 143 8.62 12.83 -3.55
CA THR A 143 8.92 14.21 -3.96
C THR A 143 7.80 15.16 -3.54
N THR A 144 8.13 16.41 -3.25
CA THR A 144 7.18 17.43 -2.79
C THR A 144 5.96 17.57 -3.71
N SER A 145 6.15 17.49 -5.04
CA SER A 145 5.07 17.60 -6.02
C SER A 145 4.07 16.45 -5.96
N LYS A 146 4.54 15.22 -5.78
CA LYS A 146 3.67 14.05 -5.59
C LYS A 146 2.93 14.12 -4.26
N ARG A 147 3.61 14.50 -3.19
CA ARG A 147 3.02 14.63 -1.86
C ARG A 147 1.85 15.62 -1.81
N GLN A 148 2.00 16.78 -2.45
CA GLN A 148 0.93 17.78 -2.52
C GLN A 148 -0.33 17.21 -3.20
N ARG A 149 -0.17 16.46 -4.27
CA ARG A 149 -1.28 15.82 -4.99
C ARG A 149 -1.96 14.74 -4.15
N LEU A 150 -1.18 13.89 -3.49
CA LEU A 150 -1.69 12.86 -2.59
C LEU A 150 -2.41 13.46 -1.38
N TYR A 151 -1.86 14.53 -0.80
CA TYR A 151 -2.50 15.25 0.28
C TYR A 151 -3.90 15.75 -0.12
N SER A 152 -4.00 16.41 -1.28
CA SER A 152 -5.28 16.91 -1.79
C SER A 152 -6.28 15.78 -2.02
N ARG A 153 -5.80 14.61 -2.48
CA ARG A 153 -6.62 13.43 -2.67
C ARG A 153 -7.17 12.89 -1.35
N VAL A 154 -6.28 12.62 -0.38
CA VAL A 154 -6.68 12.13 0.95
C VAL A 154 -7.64 13.10 1.63
N TYR A 155 -7.38 14.41 1.54
CA TYR A 155 -8.23 15.44 2.09
C TYR A 155 -9.65 15.42 1.48
N ALA A 156 -9.75 15.29 0.17
CA ALA A 156 -11.04 15.24 -0.53
C ALA A 156 -11.85 13.98 -0.16
N ASP A 157 -11.20 12.80 -0.16
CA ASP A 157 -11.86 11.54 0.20
C ASP A 157 -12.30 11.52 1.67
N LEU A 158 -11.49 12.06 2.60
CA LEU A 158 -11.86 12.20 4.02
C LEU A 158 -13.00 13.18 4.22
N SER A 159 -12.98 14.31 3.52
CA SER A 159 -14.05 15.32 3.61
C SER A 159 -15.37 14.73 3.18
N ASP A 160 -15.38 13.96 2.08
CA ASP A 160 -16.58 13.31 1.58
C ASP A 160 -17.06 12.17 2.47
N LEU A 161 -16.13 11.38 3.02
CA LEU A 161 -16.43 10.35 4.01
C LEU A 161 -17.13 10.94 5.24
N LEU A 162 -16.54 11.96 5.85
CA LEU A 162 -17.05 12.58 7.07
C LEU A 162 -18.32 13.42 6.84
N ARG A 163 -18.57 13.86 5.61
CA ARG A 163 -19.86 14.44 5.22
C ARG A 163 -20.99 13.43 5.33
N VAL A 164 -20.72 12.17 5.02
CA VAL A 164 -21.70 11.07 5.02
C VAL A 164 -21.80 10.38 6.36
N ASP A 165 -20.67 10.12 7.01
CA ASP A 165 -20.54 9.52 8.33
C ASP A 165 -19.63 10.39 9.21
N PRO A 166 -20.18 11.42 9.89
CA PRO A 166 -19.42 12.33 10.74
C PRO A 166 -18.76 11.65 11.93
N ASP A 167 -19.27 10.51 12.35
CA ASP A 167 -18.80 9.78 13.53
C ASP A 167 -17.82 8.64 13.22
N HIS A 168 -17.39 8.53 11.96
CA HIS A 168 -16.43 7.51 11.54
C HIS A 168 -15.08 7.66 12.27
N GLU A 169 -14.79 6.79 13.22
CA GLU A 169 -13.68 6.89 14.16
C GLU A 169 -12.33 7.12 13.47
N LEU A 170 -11.94 6.19 12.58
CA LEU A 170 -10.66 6.29 11.88
C LEU A 170 -10.60 7.45 10.89
N GLY A 171 -11.72 7.78 10.24
CA GLY A 171 -11.81 8.96 9.37
C GLY A 171 -11.52 10.24 10.13
N ARG A 172 -12.04 10.36 11.34
CA ARG A 172 -11.77 11.51 12.23
C ARG A 172 -10.32 11.59 12.67
N LEU A 173 -9.68 10.45 12.95
CA LEU A 173 -8.25 10.40 13.28
C LEU A 173 -7.39 10.89 12.11
N TYR A 174 -7.59 10.36 10.92
CA TYR A 174 -6.88 10.81 9.73
C TYR A 174 -7.16 12.29 9.40
N TRP A 175 -8.40 12.72 9.54
CA TRP A 175 -8.75 14.13 9.35
C TRP A 175 -7.99 15.06 10.30
N ASN A 176 -7.93 14.71 11.58
CA ASN A 176 -7.19 15.49 12.58
C ASN A 176 -5.70 15.59 12.26
N TYR A 177 -5.13 14.56 11.69
CA TYR A 177 -3.73 14.56 11.30
C TYR A 177 -3.44 15.49 10.12
N ILE A 178 -4.25 15.46 9.05
CA ILE A 178 -3.99 16.23 7.83
C ILE A 178 -4.55 17.64 7.83
N SER A 179 -5.52 17.93 8.66
CA SER A 179 -6.25 19.19 8.65
C SER A 179 -5.68 20.19 9.66
N TYR A 180 -4.48 20.71 9.41
CA TYR A 180 -3.72 21.53 10.35
C TYR A 180 -4.46 22.76 10.90
N ASN A 181 -5.26 23.44 10.09
CA ASN A 181 -5.87 24.74 10.44
C ASN A 181 -7.38 24.79 10.20
N SER A 182 -8.06 23.66 9.98
CA SER A 182 -9.49 23.70 9.73
C SER A 182 -10.28 24.00 10.99
N GLN A 183 -11.09 25.03 10.92
CA GLN A 183 -12.16 25.23 11.89
C GLN A 183 -13.17 24.06 11.77
N GLY A 184 -13.66 23.58 12.90
CA GLY A 184 -14.63 22.48 12.89
C GLY A 184 -14.03 21.07 12.82
N LYS A 185 -12.76 20.90 13.17
CA LYS A 185 -12.21 19.57 13.42
C LYS A 185 -13.08 18.81 14.42
N PRO A 186 -13.39 17.53 14.15
CA PRO A 186 -13.98 16.71 15.18
C PRO A 186 -13.06 16.71 16.40
N PRO A 187 -13.56 16.90 17.62
CA PRO A 187 -12.73 16.87 18.81
C PRO A 187 -12.08 15.49 18.93
N PHE A 188 -10.76 15.47 19.00
CA PHE A 188 -10.03 14.28 19.44
C PHE A 188 -9.91 14.36 20.96
N GLU A 189 -10.67 13.54 21.66
CA GLU A 189 -10.54 13.41 23.11
C GLU A 189 -9.43 12.42 23.41
N GLN A 190 -8.32 12.92 23.94
CA GLN A 190 -7.29 12.03 24.45
C GLN A 190 -7.81 11.29 25.68
N PRO A 191 -7.60 9.98 25.77
CA PRO A 191 -7.88 9.24 26.99
C PRO A 191 -7.16 9.87 28.18
N GLN A 192 -7.85 9.96 29.31
CA GLN A 192 -7.27 10.54 30.52
C GLN A 192 -6.56 9.47 31.34
N ALA A 193 -5.36 9.82 31.85
CA ALA A 193 -4.64 8.93 32.74
C ALA A 193 -5.44 8.71 34.05
N PRO A 194 -5.55 7.46 34.54
CA PRO A 194 -6.13 7.18 35.83
C PRO A 194 -5.38 7.94 36.95
N LYS A 195 -6.10 8.25 38.03
CA LYS A 195 -5.52 8.97 39.18
C LYS A 195 -4.28 8.24 39.72
N GLY A 196 -3.17 8.95 39.82
CA GLY A 196 -1.91 8.43 40.33
C GLY A 196 -1.02 7.74 39.30
N VAL A 197 -1.47 7.62 38.06
CA VAL A 197 -0.66 7.09 36.97
C VAL A 197 0.06 8.24 36.26
N PRO A 198 1.39 8.21 36.10
CA PRO A 198 2.11 9.21 35.34
C PRO A 198 1.63 9.27 33.89
N LEU A 199 1.41 10.45 33.36
CA LEU A 199 0.87 10.64 32.01
C LEU A 199 1.72 9.96 30.93
N TRP A 200 3.05 10.01 31.05
CA TRP A 200 3.97 9.38 30.10
C TRP A 200 3.79 7.85 30.07
N ALA A 201 3.66 7.21 31.24
CA ALA A 201 3.47 5.77 31.34
C ALA A 201 2.11 5.35 30.77
N PHE A 202 1.06 6.12 31.07
CA PHE A 202 -0.24 5.92 30.50
C PHE A 202 -0.23 6.00 28.95
N ARG A 203 0.40 7.05 28.41
CA ARG A 203 0.53 7.21 26.94
C ARG A 203 1.29 6.06 26.30
N GLN A 204 2.38 5.62 26.90
CA GLN A 204 3.16 4.49 26.41
C GLN A 204 2.32 3.21 26.33
N VAL A 205 1.50 2.94 27.35
CA VAL A 205 0.59 1.78 27.35
C VAL A 205 -0.49 1.93 26.27
N GLU A 206 -1.04 3.13 26.07
CA GLU A 206 -1.99 3.37 24.99
C GLU A 206 -1.37 3.18 23.60
N ASP A 207 -0.16 3.68 23.37
CA ASP A 207 0.56 3.48 22.12
C ASP A 207 0.81 1.98 21.86
N LEU A 208 1.25 1.23 22.85
CA LEU A 208 1.44 -0.22 22.73
C LEU A 208 0.16 -0.98 22.36
N LYS A 209 -1.02 -0.52 22.83
CA LYS A 209 -2.30 -1.13 22.42
C LYS A 209 -2.56 -0.95 20.91
N TYR A 210 -2.23 0.23 20.35
CA TYR A 210 -2.39 0.49 18.92
C TYR A 210 -1.40 -0.34 18.09
N VAL A 211 -0.15 -0.37 18.50
CA VAL A 211 0.89 -1.15 17.81
C VAL A 211 0.56 -2.64 17.88
N ARG A 212 0.14 -3.16 19.05
CA ARG A 212 -0.32 -4.53 19.19
C ARG A 212 -1.48 -4.85 18.24
N ARG A 213 -2.51 -4.00 18.19
CA ARG A 213 -3.66 -4.18 17.28
C ARG A 213 -3.24 -4.21 15.82
N PHE A 214 -2.24 -3.41 15.43
CA PHE A 214 -1.66 -3.43 14.10
C PHE A 214 -0.99 -4.77 13.81
N VAL A 215 -0.11 -5.23 14.68
CA VAL A 215 0.63 -6.49 14.54
C VAL A 215 -0.33 -7.69 14.52
N ASP A 216 -1.29 -7.73 15.46
CA ASP A 216 -2.31 -8.78 15.52
C ASP A 216 -3.08 -8.88 14.22
N TRP A 217 -3.48 -7.73 13.67
CA TRP A 217 -4.20 -7.70 12.41
C TRP A 217 -3.40 -8.30 11.25
N TRP A 218 -2.11 -7.96 11.15
CA TRP A 218 -1.23 -8.50 10.11
C TRP A 218 -1.06 -10.02 10.25
N ILE A 219 -0.77 -10.50 11.45
CA ILE A 219 -0.62 -11.93 11.71
C ILE A 219 -1.91 -12.71 11.41
N GLU A 220 -3.07 -12.18 11.82
CA GLU A 220 -4.36 -12.87 11.66
C GLU A 220 -4.91 -12.84 10.24
N ASN A 221 -4.66 -11.78 9.49
CA ASN A 221 -5.34 -11.54 8.24
C ASN A 221 -4.42 -11.62 7.01
N ARG A 222 -3.11 -11.59 7.20
CA ARG A 222 -2.16 -11.54 6.09
C ARG A 222 -1.11 -12.65 6.13
N GLN A 223 -0.61 -13.04 7.28
CA GLN A 223 0.43 -14.04 7.35
C GLN A 223 -0.10 -15.41 6.90
N VAL A 224 0.49 -15.97 5.88
CA VAL A 224 0.21 -17.33 5.42
C VAL A 224 1.09 -18.35 6.16
N ALA A 225 0.74 -19.63 6.06
CA ALA A 225 1.36 -20.70 6.84
C ALA A 225 2.89 -20.82 6.66
N TYR A 226 3.43 -20.41 5.51
CA TYR A 226 4.88 -20.45 5.27
C TYR A 226 5.62 -19.16 5.67
N GLY A 227 4.94 -18.13 6.17
CA GLY A 227 5.55 -16.95 6.78
C GLY A 227 5.37 -15.62 6.05
N ASP A 228 4.98 -15.63 4.78
CA ASP A 228 4.75 -14.44 3.94
C ASP A 228 3.54 -13.65 4.41
N PHE A 229 3.61 -12.30 4.32
CA PHE A 229 2.51 -11.38 4.65
C PHE A 229 1.81 -10.81 3.40
N GLY A 230 2.32 -11.12 2.21
CA GLY A 230 1.72 -10.73 0.94
C GLY A 230 2.33 -9.49 0.27
N GLY A 231 3.35 -8.90 0.85
CA GLY A 231 4.13 -7.80 0.25
C GLY A 231 5.34 -8.29 -0.56
N GLY A 232 5.63 -9.59 -0.49
CA GLY A 232 6.91 -10.17 -0.89
C GLY A 232 7.84 -10.25 0.32
N ILE A 233 8.70 -11.28 0.35
CA ILE A 233 9.55 -11.56 1.53
C ILE A 233 10.43 -10.36 1.93
N SER A 234 10.88 -9.57 0.97
CA SER A 234 11.65 -8.35 1.17
C SER A 234 10.85 -7.30 1.95
N ASP A 235 9.73 -6.88 1.42
CA ASP A 235 8.83 -5.91 2.06
C ASP A 235 8.29 -6.43 3.41
N ASP A 236 8.10 -7.74 3.54
CA ASP A 236 7.65 -8.36 4.78
C ASP A 236 8.70 -8.26 5.88
N SER A 237 10.00 -8.40 5.56
CA SER A 237 11.08 -8.24 6.52
C SER A 237 11.23 -6.78 6.97
N ASP A 238 10.97 -5.83 6.09
CA ASP A 238 10.93 -4.41 6.43
C ASP A 238 9.72 -4.06 7.30
N LEU A 239 8.53 -4.55 6.95
CA LEU A 239 7.33 -4.41 7.77
C LEU A 239 7.53 -4.87 9.21
N THR A 240 8.28 -5.95 9.42
CA THR A 240 8.39 -6.62 10.71
C THR A 240 9.64 -6.24 11.52
N GLN A 241 10.50 -5.39 11.00
CA GLN A 241 11.81 -5.08 11.60
C GLN A 241 11.75 -4.58 13.06
N GLN A 242 10.65 -3.96 13.46
CA GLN A 242 10.47 -3.44 14.83
C GLN A 242 9.74 -4.44 15.76
N TRP A 243 9.18 -5.52 15.24
CA TRP A 243 8.39 -6.47 16.04
C TRP A 243 9.18 -7.22 17.10
N PRO A 244 10.47 -7.55 16.90
CA PRO A 244 11.28 -8.11 17.98
C PRO A 244 11.34 -7.21 19.21
N GLY A 245 11.40 -5.90 19.03
CA GLY A 245 11.35 -4.92 20.12
C GLY A 245 10.05 -5.01 20.94
N LEU A 246 8.91 -5.23 20.27
CA LEU A 246 7.62 -5.43 20.94
C LEU A 246 7.62 -6.71 21.80
N ALA A 247 8.14 -7.80 21.26
CA ALA A 247 8.27 -9.06 21.99
C ALA A 247 9.16 -8.90 23.25
N LEU A 248 10.27 -8.16 23.13
CA LEU A 248 11.16 -7.84 24.26
C LEU A 248 10.50 -6.94 25.31
N MET A 249 9.53 -6.09 24.90
CA MET A 249 8.70 -5.32 25.82
C MET A 249 7.57 -6.13 26.47
N GLY A 250 7.45 -7.42 26.17
CA GLY A 250 6.44 -8.31 26.73
C GLY A 250 5.08 -8.31 25.99
N VAL A 251 5.04 -7.77 24.78
CA VAL A 251 3.84 -7.82 23.94
C VAL A 251 3.79 -9.15 23.21
N GLU A 252 2.99 -10.09 23.69
CA GLU A 252 2.75 -11.42 23.11
C GLU A 252 4.01 -12.13 22.57
N PRO A 253 5.09 -12.25 23.37
CA PRO A 253 6.42 -12.63 22.89
C PRO A 253 6.43 -13.97 22.16
N GLU A 254 5.68 -14.97 22.60
CA GLU A 254 5.63 -16.27 21.94
C GLU A 254 4.93 -16.21 20.58
N ARG A 255 3.89 -15.36 20.44
CA ARG A 255 3.16 -15.20 19.19
C ARG A 255 4.03 -14.48 18.18
N LEU A 256 4.64 -13.37 18.57
CA LEU A 256 5.55 -12.62 17.73
C LEU A 256 6.76 -13.46 17.30
N ASN A 257 7.35 -14.20 18.24
CA ASN A 257 8.47 -15.07 17.92
C ASN A 257 8.10 -16.15 16.90
N ARG A 258 6.94 -16.81 17.04
CA ARG A 258 6.49 -17.79 16.03
C ARG A 258 6.29 -17.15 14.66
N SER A 259 5.68 -15.97 14.60
CA SER A 259 5.45 -15.24 13.36
C SER A 259 6.76 -14.88 12.67
N LEU A 260 7.70 -14.31 13.40
CA LEU A 260 9.01 -13.89 12.88
C LEU A 260 9.88 -15.09 12.50
N THR A 261 9.83 -16.19 13.25
CA THR A 261 10.52 -17.44 12.88
C THR A 261 10.01 -17.98 11.56
N ALA A 262 8.67 -17.98 11.36
CA ALA A 262 8.07 -18.42 10.10
C ALA A 262 8.52 -17.52 8.91
N LEU A 263 8.59 -16.22 9.11
CA LEU A 263 9.09 -15.28 8.11
C LEU A 263 10.59 -15.52 7.81
N SER A 264 11.44 -15.62 8.85
CA SER A 264 12.86 -15.90 8.67
C SER A 264 13.09 -17.21 7.91
N ASP A 265 12.34 -18.25 8.24
CA ASP A 265 12.39 -19.52 7.51
C ASP A 265 11.92 -19.38 6.05
N ALA A 266 10.95 -18.55 5.78
CA ALA A 266 10.50 -18.27 4.42
C ALA A 266 11.57 -17.55 3.61
N VAL A 267 12.25 -16.56 4.19
CA VAL A 267 13.38 -15.83 3.58
C VAL A 267 14.46 -16.80 3.08
N TYR A 268 14.87 -17.76 3.92
CA TYR A 268 15.87 -18.75 3.53
C TYR A 268 15.35 -19.78 2.53
N ARG A 269 14.16 -20.33 2.74
CA ARG A 269 13.55 -21.32 1.83
C ARG A 269 13.28 -20.78 0.44
N ASN A 270 12.98 -19.48 0.34
CA ASN A 270 12.70 -18.82 -0.93
C ASN A 270 13.96 -18.42 -1.70
N GLY A 271 15.15 -18.69 -1.14
CA GLY A 271 16.42 -18.37 -1.76
C GLY A 271 16.74 -16.87 -1.76
N MET A 272 16.12 -16.11 -0.85
CA MET A 272 16.40 -14.69 -0.70
C MET A 272 17.77 -14.44 -0.06
N PHE A 273 18.30 -15.40 0.70
CA PHE A 273 19.65 -15.38 1.28
C PHE A 273 20.56 -16.40 0.62
N SER A 274 21.75 -15.95 0.27
CA SER A 274 22.85 -16.75 -0.26
C SER A 274 24.16 -16.20 0.26
N ASN A 275 25.07 -17.08 0.71
CA ASN A 275 26.35 -16.67 1.29
C ASN A 275 26.18 -15.64 2.43
N GLY A 276 25.15 -15.79 3.24
CA GLY A 276 24.86 -14.94 4.39
C GLY A 276 24.31 -13.54 4.09
N LEU A 277 24.04 -13.19 2.84
CA LEU A 277 23.52 -11.90 2.41
C LEU A 277 22.31 -12.07 1.52
N SER A 278 21.48 -11.03 1.42
CA SER A 278 20.34 -11.00 0.49
C SER A 278 20.80 -11.19 -0.94
N THR A 279 20.04 -11.95 -1.72
CA THR A 279 20.23 -12.10 -3.18
C THR A 279 19.70 -10.89 -3.96
N ILE A 280 18.97 -9.99 -3.30
CA ILE A 280 18.61 -8.68 -3.84
C ILE A 280 19.83 -7.79 -3.74
N GLU A 281 20.36 -7.39 -4.88
CA GLU A 281 21.54 -6.52 -4.98
C GLU A 281 21.11 -5.07 -4.79
N THR A 282 21.50 -4.46 -3.68
CA THR A 282 21.07 -3.11 -3.32
C THR A 282 22.12 -2.38 -2.49
N ASP A 283 21.85 -1.11 -2.15
CA ASP A 283 22.72 -0.35 -1.25
C ASP A 283 22.69 -0.88 0.19
N GLU A 284 23.58 -0.37 1.02
CA GLU A 284 23.81 -0.85 2.38
C GLU A 284 22.60 -0.73 3.31
N LEU A 285 21.73 0.29 3.10
CA LEU A 285 20.54 0.49 3.91
C LEU A 285 19.48 -0.55 3.54
N HIS A 286 19.14 -0.63 2.27
CA HIS A 286 18.16 -1.58 1.79
C HIS A 286 18.62 -3.03 1.97
N ALA A 287 19.92 -3.33 1.84
CA ALA A 287 20.46 -4.66 2.15
C ALA A 287 20.22 -5.05 3.62
N TYR A 288 20.23 -4.09 4.53
CA TYR A 288 19.86 -4.34 5.92
C TYR A 288 18.37 -4.63 6.05
N GLU A 289 17.52 -3.87 5.39
CA GLU A 289 16.07 -4.02 5.38
C GLU A 289 15.62 -5.34 4.73
N GLU A 290 16.37 -5.83 3.73
CA GLU A 290 16.11 -7.08 3.01
C GLU A 290 16.34 -8.36 3.84
N GLY A 291 16.24 -8.30 5.15
CA GLY A 291 16.23 -9.43 6.07
C GLY A 291 17.40 -9.53 7.03
N ILE A 292 18.50 -8.77 6.87
CA ILE A 292 19.60 -8.75 7.86
C ILE A 292 19.08 -8.26 9.21
N ASN A 293 18.20 -7.25 9.21
CA ASN A 293 17.53 -6.70 10.39
C ASN A 293 16.75 -7.78 11.16
N THR A 294 15.84 -8.47 10.48
CA THR A 294 14.98 -9.50 11.08
C THR A 294 15.82 -10.67 11.60
N ASN A 295 16.73 -11.19 10.77
CA ASN A 295 17.60 -12.30 11.18
C ASN A 295 18.47 -11.95 12.37
N SER A 296 19.02 -10.73 12.42
CA SER A 296 19.79 -10.25 13.56
C SER A 296 18.93 -10.20 14.82
N ALA A 297 17.76 -9.62 14.73
CA ALA A 297 16.86 -9.47 15.87
C ALA A 297 16.33 -10.82 16.40
N MET A 298 16.27 -11.86 15.55
CA MET A 298 15.88 -13.20 15.98
C MET A 298 16.83 -13.80 17.01
N LEU A 299 18.10 -13.38 17.07
CA LEU A 299 19.00 -13.87 18.12
C LEU A 299 18.55 -13.44 19.52
N TYR A 300 17.98 -12.25 19.67
CA TYR A 300 17.43 -11.81 20.96
C TYR A 300 16.24 -12.66 21.41
N LEU A 301 15.39 -13.08 20.45
CA LEU A 301 14.20 -13.86 20.76
C LEU A 301 14.49 -15.36 20.91
N ASN A 302 15.49 -15.85 20.18
CA ASN A 302 15.88 -17.28 20.12
C ASN A 302 17.33 -17.47 20.55
N TRP A 303 17.70 -16.90 21.69
CA TRP A 303 19.06 -17.00 22.21
C TRP A 303 19.50 -18.48 22.41
N GLY A 304 20.56 -18.88 21.75
CA GLY A 304 21.07 -20.24 21.81
C GLY A 304 20.40 -21.24 20.85
N ASP A 305 19.45 -20.80 20.04
CA ASP A 305 18.91 -21.65 18.97
C ASP A 305 19.97 -21.86 17.88
N PRO A 306 20.36 -23.13 17.60
CA PRO A 306 21.46 -23.39 16.67
C PRO A 306 21.26 -22.83 15.27
N LEU A 307 20.04 -22.90 14.75
CA LEU A 307 19.74 -22.40 13.39
C LEU A 307 19.86 -20.88 13.30
N THR A 308 19.36 -20.17 14.30
CA THR A 308 19.48 -18.72 14.38
C THR A 308 20.94 -18.28 14.47
N VAL A 309 21.74 -18.95 15.34
CA VAL A 309 23.17 -18.68 15.47
C VAL A 309 23.92 -18.97 14.17
N GLU A 310 23.65 -20.09 13.51
CA GLU A 310 24.25 -20.46 12.24
C GLU A 310 24.02 -19.44 11.15
N ARG A 311 22.78 -18.97 10.98
CA ARG A 311 22.38 -17.94 10.02
C ARG A 311 23.15 -16.63 10.25
N LEU A 312 23.25 -16.18 11.50
CA LEU A 312 24.02 -14.98 11.81
C LEU A 312 25.51 -15.14 11.58
N MET A 313 26.08 -16.30 11.97
CA MET A 313 27.50 -16.59 11.72
C MET A 313 27.82 -16.60 10.22
N GLU A 314 26.91 -17.12 9.39
CA GLU A 314 27.07 -17.08 7.93
C GLU A 314 27.10 -15.63 7.42
N THR A 315 26.22 -14.76 7.92
CA THR A 315 26.20 -13.33 7.58
C THR A 315 27.50 -12.64 8.01
N VAL A 316 27.96 -12.88 9.23
CA VAL A 316 29.22 -12.29 9.75
C VAL A 316 30.43 -12.75 8.93
N LYS A 317 30.48 -14.01 8.54
CA LYS A 317 31.53 -14.53 7.65
C LYS A 317 31.49 -13.84 6.28
N ALA A 318 30.29 -13.59 5.76
CA ALA A 318 30.12 -12.86 4.50
C ALA A 318 30.67 -11.42 4.57
N PHE A 319 30.70 -10.80 5.72
CA PHE A 319 31.28 -9.45 5.87
C PHE A 319 32.76 -9.44 5.52
N ASP A 320 33.57 -10.34 6.10
CA ASP A 320 35.00 -10.41 5.81
C ASP A 320 35.27 -10.80 4.35
N GLU A 321 34.51 -11.75 3.82
CA GLU A 321 34.72 -12.28 2.50
C GLU A 321 34.22 -11.35 1.37
N ARG A 322 33.16 -10.58 1.60
CA ARG A 322 32.39 -9.94 0.54
C ARG A 322 32.29 -8.43 0.63
N ILE A 323 32.15 -7.85 1.81
CA ILE A 323 31.82 -6.44 1.95
C ILE A 323 32.90 -5.60 2.67
N ILE A 324 33.83 -6.23 3.36
CA ILE A 324 34.92 -5.55 4.03
C ILE A 324 36.23 -5.75 3.25
N LEU A 325 37.06 -4.73 3.25
CA LEU A 325 38.45 -4.81 2.79
C LEU A 325 39.37 -4.13 3.81
N ARG A 326 40.63 -4.58 3.81
CA ARG A 326 41.69 -3.93 4.59
C ARG A 326 42.55 -3.07 3.69
N ASN A 327 42.65 -1.79 4.01
CA ASN A 327 43.50 -0.89 3.25
C ASN A 327 45.00 -1.11 3.59
N PRO A 328 45.94 -0.48 2.83
CA PRO A 328 47.37 -0.63 3.07
C PRO A 328 47.83 -0.19 4.47
N GLN A 329 47.06 0.66 5.15
CA GLN A 329 47.33 1.11 6.50
C GLN A 329 46.76 0.15 7.57
N GLY A 330 46.11 -0.92 7.16
CA GLY A 330 45.54 -1.92 8.05
C GLY A 330 44.09 -1.60 8.51
N ASN A 331 43.48 -0.51 8.12
CA ASN A 331 42.13 -0.15 8.49
C ASN A 331 41.11 -1.01 7.74
N LEU A 332 40.02 -1.37 8.42
CA LEU A 332 38.88 -2.03 7.80
C LEU A 332 37.94 -1.00 7.20
N LEU A 333 37.55 -1.21 5.95
CA LEU A 333 36.66 -0.35 5.19
C LEU A 333 35.63 -1.19 4.48
N PHE A 334 34.44 -0.63 4.23
CA PHE A 334 33.50 -1.23 3.28
C PHE A 334 34.08 -1.13 1.87
N SER A 335 33.95 -2.20 1.10
CA SER A 335 34.51 -2.28 -0.26
C SER A 335 33.62 -1.61 -1.31
N SER A 336 32.37 -1.38 -0.98
CA SER A 336 31.34 -0.74 -1.78
C SER A 336 30.19 -0.33 -0.87
N ASN A 337 29.27 0.49 -1.37
CA ASN A 337 27.94 0.67 -0.76
C ASN A 337 26.87 -0.24 -1.36
N TRP A 338 27.25 -1.20 -2.17
CA TRP A 338 26.38 -2.23 -2.72
C TRP A 338 26.72 -3.58 -2.14
N PHE A 339 25.70 -4.30 -1.66
CA PHE A 339 25.79 -5.62 -1.09
C PHE A 339 24.98 -6.62 -1.91
N GLY A 340 25.39 -7.87 -1.88
CA GLY A 340 24.65 -8.93 -2.55
C GLY A 340 25.22 -10.31 -2.28
N GLY A 341 24.34 -11.26 -2.00
CA GLY A 341 24.72 -12.65 -1.74
C GLY A 341 25.34 -13.36 -2.94
N ASN A 342 24.95 -12.97 -4.14
CA ASN A 342 25.42 -13.59 -5.37
C ASN A 342 26.61 -12.87 -6.02
N LYS A 343 26.89 -11.62 -5.64
CA LYS A 343 27.93 -10.81 -6.24
C LYS A 343 28.75 -10.07 -5.19
N VAL A 344 30.03 -9.99 -5.42
CA VAL A 344 30.96 -9.20 -4.59
C VAL A 344 31.25 -7.90 -5.29
N TYR A 345 30.96 -6.80 -4.62
CA TYR A 345 31.20 -5.45 -5.12
C TYR A 345 32.53 -4.91 -4.61
N ARG A 346 33.33 -4.32 -5.50
CA ARG A 346 34.60 -3.68 -5.18
C ARG A 346 34.66 -2.36 -5.95
N GLU A 347 34.78 -1.28 -5.23
CA GLU A 347 34.95 0.05 -5.80
C GLU A 347 36.33 0.58 -5.47
N PRO A 348 37.32 0.50 -6.41
CA PRO A 348 38.74 0.77 -6.11
C PRO A 348 39.00 2.15 -5.48
N ASN A 349 38.16 3.11 -5.79
CA ASN A 349 38.26 4.48 -5.29
C ASN A 349 37.28 4.79 -4.15
N TRP A 350 36.65 3.78 -3.56
CA TRP A 350 35.74 3.95 -2.45
C TRP A 350 36.47 4.51 -1.23
N GLN A 351 36.28 5.77 -0.98
CA GLN A 351 36.92 6.49 0.13
C GLN A 351 35.95 6.95 1.21
N TRP A 352 34.67 6.69 1.01
CA TRP A 352 33.61 7.16 1.88
C TRP A 352 33.01 6.03 2.67
N GLN A 353 32.84 6.24 3.96
CA GLN A 353 32.08 5.38 4.83
C GLN A 353 30.79 6.12 5.18
N LYS A 354 29.68 5.68 4.65
CA LYS A 354 28.40 6.28 4.95
C LYS A 354 27.87 5.81 6.30
N PRO A 355 27.18 6.66 7.07
CA PRO A 355 26.53 6.23 8.32
C PRO A 355 25.56 5.06 8.14
N TYR A 356 24.93 4.93 6.99
CA TYR A 356 24.00 3.85 6.65
C TYR A 356 24.65 2.47 6.52
N SER A 357 25.96 2.40 6.36
CA SER A 357 26.68 1.13 6.32
C SER A 357 26.74 0.46 7.71
N PHE A 358 26.64 1.21 8.80
CA PHE A 358 26.75 0.67 10.16
C PHE A 358 25.63 -0.27 10.57
N PRO A 359 24.35 -0.05 10.22
CA PRO A 359 23.29 -1.01 10.54
C PRO A 359 23.57 -2.41 10.00
N ALA A 360 24.20 -2.54 8.85
CA ALA A 360 24.59 -3.81 8.27
C ALA A 360 25.56 -4.62 9.16
N LEU A 361 26.29 -3.99 10.08
CA LEU A 361 27.19 -4.65 11.04
C LEU A 361 26.46 -5.24 12.25
N HIS A 362 25.14 -5.04 12.38
CA HIS A 362 24.35 -5.52 13.52
C HIS A 362 24.57 -7.01 13.81
N PRO A 363 24.59 -7.93 12.84
CA PRO A 363 24.90 -9.32 13.08
C PRO A 363 26.27 -9.54 13.73
N ALA A 364 27.28 -8.77 13.34
CA ALA A 364 28.64 -8.93 13.88
C ALA A 364 28.70 -8.58 15.37
N PHE A 365 28.04 -7.48 15.77
CA PHE A 365 27.94 -7.12 17.18
C PHE A 365 27.23 -8.20 17.99
N LEU A 366 26.14 -8.74 17.49
CA LEU A 366 25.37 -9.76 18.18
C LEU A 366 26.11 -11.09 18.32
N VAL A 367 26.81 -11.52 17.27
CA VAL A 367 27.62 -12.75 17.33
C VAL A 367 28.81 -12.56 18.23
N GLY A 368 29.48 -11.41 18.24
CA GLY A 368 30.53 -11.05 19.17
C GLY A 368 30.02 -11.11 20.61
N GLU A 369 28.89 -10.54 20.91
CA GLU A 369 28.26 -10.57 22.22
C GLU A 369 27.86 -12.00 22.62
N TYR A 370 27.29 -12.76 21.70
CA TYR A 370 26.93 -14.18 21.94
C TYR A 370 28.14 -15.06 22.27
N ASN A 371 29.26 -14.86 21.58
CA ASN A 371 30.50 -15.62 21.79
C ASN A 371 31.36 -15.04 22.91
N ALA A 372 30.99 -13.95 23.55
CA ALA A 372 31.81 -13.17 24.47
C ALA A 372 33.19 -12.79 23.87
N ASP A 373 33.20 -12.49 22.57
CA ASP A 373 34.38 -12.08 21.82
C ASP A 373 34.40 -10.53 21.76
N PRO A 374 35.47 -9.86 22.27
CA PRO A 374 35.52 -8.41 22.39
C PRO A 374 35.64 -7.67 21.04
#